data_46db1312b12463c1f71396b6346a867c
#
_entry.id   46db1312b12463c1f71396b6346a867c
#
_cell.length_a   1.000
_cell.length_b   1.000
_cell.length_c   1.000
_cell.angle_alpha   90.00
_cell.angle_beta   90.00
_cell.angle_gamma   90.00
#
_symmetry.space_group_name_H-M   'P 1'
#
loop_
_entity.id
_entity.type
_entity.pdbx_description
1 polymer ?
#
loop_
_entity_poly.entity_id
_entity_poly.type
_entity_poly.pdbx_seq_one_letter_code
_entity_poly.pdbx_strand_id
1 'polypeptide(L)'
;MKQEDRQYIESLKDKEIVEAILRRDAKITRLYLYEMYYPLFKARYDKYYTDCESCLEFINEIYVYIMTPGTKSGKCYLASFGFSCRFEHWLKIVVENYCHQLYKKKPELIDTPDTPGDRKTDNSTTIDIESLNQADVNAMLNLMRNKRYRDLIRYRYVEEKTNEETAELLGMSMDNYYNKHKLAKEQ
;
A
#
# COMPACT_ATOMS: atom_id res chain seq x y z
N MET A 1 -0.13 -15.87 15.72
CA MET A 1 -0.63 -17.22 15.37
C MET A 1 -0.30 -18.21 16.48
N LYS A 2 -1.26 -19.05 16.91
CA LYS A 2 -1.02 -20.12 17.87
C LYS A 2 -0.18 -21.24 17.24
N GLN A 3 0.55 -21.99 18.03
CA GLN A 3 1.44 -23.06 17.53
C GLN A 3 0.67 -24.17 16.80
N GLU A 4 -0.51 -24.53 17.30
CA GLU A 4 -1.40 -25.51 16.67
C GLU A 4 -1.90 -25.06 15.29
N ASP A 5 -2.31 -23.79 15.15
CA ASP A 5 -2.75 -23.21 13.89
C ASP A 5 -1.60 -23.17 12.86
N ARG A 6 -0.38 -22.91 13.34
CA ARG A 6 0.81 -22.92 12.49
C ARG A 6 1.10 -24.32 11.96
N GLN A 7 1.14 -25.32 12.84
CA GLN A 7 1.34 -26.72 12.45
C GLN A 7 0.26 -27.18 11.48
N TYR A 8 -1.00 -26.79 11.72
CA TYR A 8 -2.11 -27.10 10.83
C TYR A 8 -1.87 -26.56 9.42
N ILE A 9 -1.56 -25.26 9.28
CA ILE A 9 -1.32 -24.65 7.95
C ILE A 9 -0.09 -25.24 7.26
N GLU A 10 1.01 -25.50 8.01
CA GLU A 10 2.24 -26.11 7.48
C GLU A 10 2.03 -27.57 7.02
N SER A 11 1.01 -28.25 7.53
CA SER A 11 0.65 -29.61 7.09
C SER A 11 -0.11 -29.67 5.78
N LEU A 12 -0.73 -28.55 5.36
CA LEU A 12 -1.51 -28.46 4.12
C LEU A 12 -0.60 -28.30 2.90
N LYS A 13 -0.99 -28.96 1.80
CA LYS A 13 -0.35 -28.76 0.51
C LYS A 13 -0.82 -27.44 -0.13
N ASP A 14 0.01 -26.84 -0.97
CA ASP A 14 -0.32 -25.60 -1.70
C ASP A 14 -1.68 -25.69 -2.41
N LYS A 15 -2.01 -26.84 -2.99
CA LYS A 15 -3.30 -27.07 -3.66
C LYS A 15 -4.49 -26.94 -2.70
N GLU A 16 -4.37 -27.53 -1.51
CA GLU A 16 -5.43 -27.49 -0.48
C GLU A 16 -5.63 -26.06 0.03
N ILE A 17 -4.54 -25.31 0.22
CA ILE A 17 -4.58 -23.92 0.63
C ILE A 17 -5.24 -23.05 -0.44
N VAL A 18 -4.82 -23.17 -1.70
CA VAL A 18 -5.36 -22.40 -2.82
C VAL A 18 -6.85 -22.71 -3.02
N GLU A 19 -7.25 -23.98 -2.99
CA GLU A 19 -8.66 -24.39 -3.11
C GLU A 19 -9.50 -23.87 -1.93
N ALA A 20 -8.96 -23.84 -0.71
CA ALA A 20 -9.65 -23.28 0.45
C ALA A 20 -9.85 -21.77 0.31
N ILE A 21 -8.81 -21.04 -0.14
CA ILE A 21 -8.92 -19.58 -0.37
C ILE A 21 -9.96 -19.31 -1.49
N LEU A 22 -9.94 -20.08 -2.59
CA LEU A 22 -10.93 -19.95 -3.67
C LEU A 22 -12.37 -20.21 -3.21
N ARG A 23 -12.57 -21.15 -2.28
CA ARG A 23 -13.88 -21.39 -1.64
C ARG A 23 -14.22 -20.36 -0.54
N ARG A 24 -13.36 -19.36 -0.31
CA ARG A 24 -13.51 -18.35 0.72
C ARG A 24 -13.55 -18.93 2.15
N ASP A 25 -12.77 -19.98 2.41
CA ASP A 25 -12.60 -20.51 3.77
C ASP A 25 -11.94 -19.43 4.64
N ALA A 26 -12.73 -18.88 5.56
CA ALA A 26 -12.30 -17.76 6.38
C ALA A 26 -11.13 -18.12 7.31
N LYS A 27 -11.11 -19.38 7.84
CA LYS A 27 -10.06 -19.83 8.76
C LYS A 27 -8.73 -19.95 8.03
N ILE A 28 -8.68 -20.70 6.93
CA ILE A 28 -7.44 -20.92 6.17
C ILE A 28 -6.95 -19.62 5.56
N THR A 29 -7.85 -18.79 4.98
CA THR A 29 -7.50 -17.50 4.41
C THR A 29 -6.84 -16.59 5.47
N ARG A 30 -7.44 -16.49 6.66
CA ARG A 30 -6.89 -15.69 7.76
C ARG A 30 -5.54 -16.21 8.20
N LEU A 31 -5.43 -17.50 8.51
CA LEU A 31 -4.21 -18.09 9.00
C LEU A 31 -3.06 -17.97 7.98
N TYR A 32 -3.35 -18.16 6.70
CA TYR A 32 -2.34 -18.13 5.65
C TYR A 32 -1.92 -16.69 5.31
N LEU A 33 -2.87 -15.84 4.88
CA LEU A 33 -2.54 -14.49 4.38
C LEU A 33 -2.26 -13.51 5.52
N TYR A 34 -3.06 -13.51 6.59
CA TYR A 34 -3.02 -12.45 7.61
C TYR A 34 -2.15 -12.79 8.82
N GLU A 35 -1.79 -14.07 9.01
CA GLU A 35 -0.93 -14.45 10.12
C GLU A 35 0.41 -15.02 9.64
N MET A 36 0.42 -16.11 8.85
CA MET A 36 1.66 -16.76 8.41
C MET A 36 2.48 -15.87 7.47
N TYR A 37 1.84 -15.27 6.46
CA TYR A 37 2.51 -14.42 5.46
C TYR A 37 2.41 -12.92 5.75
N TYR A 38 1.93 -12.51 6.91
CA TYR A 38 1.94 -11.12 7.35
C TYR A 38 3.32 -10.45 7.19
N PRO A 39 4.46 -11.08 7.56
CA PRO A 39 5.78 -10.47 7.38
C PRO A 39 6.11 -10.14 5.91
N LEU A 40 5.66 -10.98 4.96
CA LEU A 40 5.84 -10.74 3.53
C LEU A 40 5.08 -9.49 3.09
N PHE A 41 3.81 -9.37 3.46
CA PHE A 41 2.99 -8.21 3.15
C PHE A 41 3.51 -6.95 3.84
N LYS A 42 3.90 -7.05 5.11
CA LYS A 42 4.46 -5.94 5.88
C LYS A 42 5.72 -5.38 5.23
N ALA A 43 6.64 -6.26 4.79
CA ALA A 43 7.86 -5.84 4.09
C ALA A 43 7.56 -5.10 2.77
N ARG A 44 6.48 -5.47 2.05
CA ARG A 44 6.05 -4.76 0.84
C ARG A 44 5.33 -3.46 1.17
N TYR A 45 4.43 -3.48 2.14
CA TYR A 45 3.76 -2.28 2.64
C TYR A 45 4.76 -1.21 3.09
N ASP A 46 5.85 -1.61 3.78
CA ASP A 46 6.89 -0.68 4.22
C ASP A 46 7.79 -0.18 3.07
N LYS A 47 8.02 -1.04 2.05
CA LYS A 47 8.86 -0.71 0.89
C LYS A 47 8.16 0.23 -0.09
N TYR A 48 6.85 0.10 -0.26
CA TYR A 48 6.08 0.89 -1.20
C TYR A 48 5.27 1.97 -0.50
N TYR A 49 5.05 3.09 -1.18
CA TYR A 49 4.16 4.14 -0.70
C TYR A 49 2.73 3.84 -1.16
N THR A 50 2.06 3.00 -0.37
CA THR A 50 0.67 2.58 -0.66
C THR A 50 -0.32 3.61 -0.15
N ASP A 51 -1.54 3.63 -0.71
CA ASP A 51 -2.63 4.47 -0.22
C ASP A 51 -3.38 3.84 0.97
N CYS A 52 -3.00 2.62 1.36
CA CYS A 52 -3.62 1.90 2.47
C CYS A 52 -3.24 2.52 3.82
N GLU A 53 -4.23 2.64 4.69
CA GLU A 53 -4.05 3.16 6.05
C GLU A 53 -3.24 2.21 6.94
N SER A 54 -3.35 0.90 6.67
CA SER A 54 -2.69 -0.14 7.45
C SER A 54 -2.22 -1.30 6.57
N CYS A 55 -1.28 -2.11 7.10
CA CYS A 55 -0.87 -3.34 6.44
C CYS A 55 -2.02 -4.34 6.28
N LEU A 56 -3.00 -4.35 7.19
CA LEU A 56 -4.18 -5.22 7.08
C LEU A 56 -5.06 -4.81 5.91
N GLU A 57 -5.25 -3.51 5.70
CA GLU A 57 -5.96 -2.99 4.53
C GLU A 57 -5.22 -3.36 3.24
N PHE A 58 -3.90 -3.23 3.22
CA PHE A 58 -3.09 -3.67 2.09
C PHE A 58 -3.26 -5.18 1.79
N ILE A 59 -3.32 -6.04 2.82
CA ILE A 59 -3.60 -7.46 2.63
C ILE A 59 -5.00 -7.68 2.04
N ASN A 60 -6.02 -6.92 2.50
CA ASN A 60 -7.37 -6.97 1.95
C ASN A 60 -7.39 -6.58 0.47
N GLU A 61 -6.67 -5.53 0.06
CA GLU A 61 -6.55 -5.15 -1.35
C GLU A 61 -5.95 -6.26 -2.19
N ILE A 62 -4.85 -6.87 -1.73
CA ILE A 62 -4.22 -8.00 -2.42
C ILE A 62 -5.18 -9.19 -2.49
N TYR A 63 -5.90 -9.50 -1.41
CA TYR A 63 -6.89 -10.56 -1.41
C TYR A 63 -7.99 -10.30 -2.45
N VAL A 64 -8.56 -9.10 -2.48
CA VAL A 64 -9.55 -8.71 -3.50
C VAL A 64 -8.96 -8.83 -4.90
N TYR A 65 -7.75 -8.33 -5.12
CA TYR A 65 -7.06 -8.40 -6.41
C TYR A 65 -6.93 -9.84 -6.93
N ILE A 66 -6.42 -10.77 -6.10
CA ILE A 66 -6.23 -12.17 -6.53
C ILE A 66 -7.54 -12.94 -6.70
N MET A 67 -8.63 -12.48 -6.04
CA MET A 67 -9.97 -13.08 -6.12
C MET A 67 -10.87 -12.44 -7.18
N THR A 68 -10.49 -11.31 -7.75
CA THR A 68 -11.28 -10.62 -8.78
C THR A 68 -11.15 -11.34 -10.12
N PRO A 69 -12.28 -11.66 -10.79
CA PRO A 69 -12.25 -12.25 -12.12
C PRO A 69 -11.64 -11.31 -13.15
N GLY A 70 -10.71 -11.82 -13.94
CA GLY A 70 -10.16 -11.09 -15.07
C GLY A 70 -11.19 -10.91 -16.20
N THR A 71 -11.21 -9.73 -16.81
CA THR A 71 -12.19 -9.35 -17.87
C THR A 71 -12.15 -10.27 -19.09
N LYS A 72 -10.99 -10.86 -19.41
CA LYS A 72 -10.82 -11.71 -20.60
C LYS A 72 -11.09 -13.19 -20.35
N SER A 73 -10.79 -13.71 -19.17
CA SER A 73 -10.85 -15.15 -18.87
C SER A 73 -12.03 -15.56 -18.00
N GLY A 74 -12.68 -14.61 -17.33
CA GLY A 74 -13.70 -14.87 -16.33
C GLY A 74 -13.18 -15.59 -15.06
N LYS A 75 -11.91 -16.02 -15.06
CA LYS A 75 -11.26 -16.66 -13.90
C LYS A 75 -10.54 -15.61 -13.08
N CYS A 76 -10.59 -15.75 -11.75
CA CYS A 76 -9.80 -14.90 -10.87
C CYS A 76 -8.30 -15.22 -10.99
N TYR A 77 -7.46 -14.26 -10.57
CA TYR A 77 -6.02 -14.38 -10.72
C TYR A 77 -5.47 -15.61 -9.97
N LEU A 78 -5.99 -15.90 -8.78
CA LEU A 78 -5.64 -17.08 -7.99
C LEU A 78 -6.00 -18.39 -8.69
N ALA A 79 -7.16 -18.46 -9.36
CA ALA A 79 -7.59 -19.65 -10.10
C ALA A 79 -6.72 -19.94 -11.33
N SER A 80 -5.91 -18.98 -11.79
CA SER A 80 -4.95 -19.15 -12.86
C SER A 80 -3.57 -19.67 -12.40
N PHE A 81 -3.38 -19.87 -11.09
CA PHE A 81 -2.17 -20.44 -10.54
C PHE A 81 -1.97 -21.88 -10.99
N GLY A 82 -0.92 -22.12 -11.77
CA GLY A 82 -0.66 -23.40 -12.44
C GLY A 82 0.16 -24.41 -11.62
N PHE A 83 0.45 -24.14 -10.34
CA PHE A 83 1.25 -25.01 -9.46
C PHE A 83 2.65 -25.36 -9.98
N SER A 84 3.20 -24.55 -10.86
CA SER A 84 4.57 -24.70 -11.39
C SER A 84 5.67 -24.31 -10.40
N CYS A 85 5.30 -23.63 -9.33
CA CYS A 85 6.16 -23.24 -8.21
C CYS A 85 5.38 -23.33 -6.91
N ARG A 86 6.02 -23.14 -5.76
CA ARG A 86 5.34 -23.04 -4.47
C ARG A 86 4.42 -21.83 -4.43
N PHE A 87 3.26 -21.96 -3.77
CA PHE A 87 2.26 -20.90 -3.68
C PHE A 87 2.83 -19.64 -3.02
N GLU A 88 3.66 -19.79 -2.00
CA GLU A 88 4.41 -18.69 -1.38
C GLU A 88 5.21 -17.87 -2.38
N HIS A 89 5.94 -18.55 -3.27
CA HIS A 89 6.77 -17.89 -4.27
C HIS A 89 5.91 -17.12 -5.29
N TRP A 90 4.85 -17.75 -5.76
CA TRP A 90 3.87 -17.11 -6.64
C TRP A 90 3.25 -15.87 -5.97
N LEU A 91 2.80 -16.00 -4.72
CA LEU A 91 2.20 -14.89 -3.96
C LEU A 91 3.17 -13.71 -3.83
N LYS A 92 4.44 -13.98 -3.55
CA LYS A 92 5.50 -12.96 -3.48
C LYS A 92 5.64 -12.18 -4.78
N ILE A 93 5.65 -12.87 -5.93
CA ILE A 93 5.73 -12.26 -7.26
C ILE A 93 4.47 -11.44 -7.54
N VAL A 94 3.30 -11.97 -7.24
CA VAL A 94 2.02 -11.28 -7.47
C VAL A 94 1.93 -9.98 -6.67
N VAL A 95 2.28 -10.02 -5.38
CA VAL A 95 2.29 -8.82 -4.53
C VAL A 95 3.29 -7.79 -5.03
N GLU A 96 4.50 -8.22 -5.41
CA GLU A 96 5.52 -7.31 -5.97
C GLU A 96 5.03 -6.65 -7.26
N ASN A 97 4.46 -7.43 -8.21
CA ASN A 97 3.91 -6.91 -9.46
C ASN A 97 2.74 -5.95 -9.22
N TYR A 98 1.85 -6.26 -8.29
CA TYR A 98 0.76 -5.37 -7.89
C TYR A 98 1.31 -4.03 -7.41
N CYS A 99 2.29 -4.06 -6.50
CA CYS A 99 2.93 -2.84 -6.01
C CYS A 99 3.64 -2.04 -7.10
N HIS A 100 4.31 -2.72 -8.04
CA HIS A 100 4.97 -2.05 -9.16
C HIS A 100 3.99 -1.35 -10.10
N GLN A 101 2.80 -1.90 -10.29
CA GLN A 101 1.78 -1.32 -11.16
C GLN A 101 1.09 -0.12 -10.53
N LEU A 102 0.78 -0.19 -9.25
CA LEU A 102 -0.06 0.81 -8.57
C LEU A 102 0.75 1.80 -7.73
N TYR A 103 1.86 1.37 -7.13
CA TYR A 103 2.59 2.19 -6.17
C TYR A 103 4.03 2.41 -6.60
N LYS A 104 4.53 3.62 -6.36
CA LYS A 104 5.96 3.91 -6.51
C LYS A 104 6.71 3.38 -5.29
N LYS A 105 7.92 2.87 -5.49
CA LYS A 105 8.82 2.53 -4.38
C LYS A 105 9.17 3.78 -3.59
N LYS A 106 9.28 3.65 -2.28
CA LYS A 106 9.98 4.65 -1.48
C LYS A 106 11.42 4.75 -1.99
N PRO A 107 11.97 5.94 -2.17
CA PRO A 107 13.38 6.06 -2.54
C PRO A 107 14.23 5.43 -1.44
N GLU A 108 15.13 4.55 -1.83
CA GLU A 108 16.25 4.18 -0.98
C GLU A 108 17.11 5.45 -0.87
N LEU A 109 17.52 5.82 0.34
CA LEU A 109 18.45 6.92 0.57
C LEU A 109 19.80 6.58 -0.08
N ILE A 110 19.91 6.87 -1.38
CA ILE A 110 21.17 6.91 -2.08
C ILE A 110 21.46 8.40 -2.26
N ASP A 111 22.52 8.88 -1.62
CA ASP A 111 23.07 10.21 -1.82
C ASP A 111 23.47 10.40 -3.29
N THR A 112 22.56 10.93 -4.10
CA THR A 112 22.89 11.51 -5.41
C THR A 112 22.13 12.81 -5.59
N PRO A 113 22.81 13.92 -5.94
CA PRO A 113 22.15 15.21 -6.12
C PRO A 113 21.36 15.23 -7.43
N ASP A 114 20.03 15.30 -7.33
CA ASP A 114 19.17 15.44 -8.49
C ASP A 114 18.85 16.90 -8.82
N THR A 115 18.96 17.21 -10.11
CA THR A 115 18.69 18.52 -10.73
C THR A 115 17.16 18.77 -10.83
N PRO A 116 16.65 19.95 -10.44
CA PRO A 116 15.20 20.23 -10.50
C PRO A 116 14.72 20.47 -11.92
N GLY A 117 13.80 19.66 -12.40
CA GLY A 117 13.05 19.91 -13.62
C GLY A 117 11.68 20.54 -13.35
N ASP A 118 11.48 21.75 -13.90
CA ASP A 118 10.21 22.49 -13.86
C ASP A 118 9.03 21.68 -14.41
N ARG A 119 8.03 21.40 -13.59
CA ARG A 119 6.72 20.91 -14.05
C ARG A 119 5.62 21.89 -13.68
N LYS A 120 4.94 22.37 -14.73
CA LYS A 120 3.80 23.29 -14.66
C LYS A 120 2.67 22.73 -13.79
N THR A 121 2.20 23.55 -12.88
CA THR A 121 1.04 23.33 -12.02
C THR A 121 -0.26 23.50 -12.81
N ASP A 122 -1.08 22.46 -12.85
CA ASP A 122 -2.47 22.54 -13.31
C ASP A 122 -3.36 23.09 -12.17
N ASN A 123 -4.06 24.17 -12.45
CA ASN A 123 -5.01 24.81 -11.53
C ASN A 123 -6.33 24.01 -11.46
N SER A 124 -6.42 23.03 -10.57
CA SER A 124 -7.73 22.56 -10.11
C SER A 124 -8.07 23.25 -8.78
N THR A 125 -9.33 23.56 -8.57
CA THR A 125 -9.90 24.23 -7.39
C THR A 125 -9.52 23.47 -6.11
N THR A 126 -8.35 23.72 -5.59
CA THR A 126 -7.86 23.19 -4.31
C THR A 126 -8.22 24.19 -3.23
N ILE A 127 -8.75 23.70 -2.11
CA ILE A 127 -8.92 24.50 -0.89
C ILE A 127 -7.56 25.12 -0.55
N ASP A 128 -7.54 26.43 -0.40
CA ASP A 128 -6.34 27.17 0.00
C ASP A 128 -6.06 26.90 1.47
N ILE A 129 -5.28 25.86 1.71
CA ILE A 129 -4.91 25.41 3.08
C ILE A 129 -4.03 26.46 3.75
N GLU A 130 -3.32 27.30 2.98
CA GLU A 130 -2.47 28.36 3.52
C GLU A 130 -3.28 29.48 4.20
N SER A 131 -4.57 29.63 3.80
CA SER A 131 -5.48 30.58 4.42
C SER A 131 -6.13 30.08 5.72
N LEU A 132 -6.04 28.79 6.03
CA LEU A 132 -6.63 28.17 7.23
C LEU A 132 -5.74 28.44 8.45
N ASN A 133 -6.35 28.72 9.60
CA ASN A 133 -5.60 28.80 10.83
C ASN A 133 -5.20 27.37 11.31
N GLN A 134 -4.21 27.32 12.21
CA GLN A 134 -3.61 26.08 12.69
C GLN A 134 -4.63 25.13 13.39
N ALA A 135 -5.67 25.69 14.00
CA ALA A 135 -6.75 24.93 14.65
C ALA A 135 -7.65 24.25 13.63
N ASP A 136 -7.98 24.93 12.51
CA ASP A 136 -8.80 24.38 11.44
C ASP A 136 -8.05 23.25 10.73
N VAL A 137 -6.76 23.44 10.46
CA VAL A 137 -5.90 22.41 9.86
C VAL A 137 -5.84 21.16 10.75
N ASN A 138 -5.67 21.32 12.07
CA ASN A 138 -5.68 20.19 13.00
C ASN A 138 -7.03 19.46 13.04
N ALA A 139 -8.13 20.20 12.99
CA ALA A 139 -9.47 19.61 12.92
C ALA A 139 -9.65 18.79 11.63
N MET A 140 -9.25 19.33 10.47
CA MET A 140 -9.27 18.63 9.19
C MET A 140 -8.39 17.39 9.21
N LEU A 141 -7.18 17.48 9.76
CA LEU A 141 -6.27 16.34 9.87
C LEU A 141 -6.89 15.17 10.64
N ASN A 142 -7.69 15.46 11.67
CA ASN A 142 -8.35 14.42 12.45
C ASN A 142 -9.47 13.70 11.67
N LEU A 143 -10.02 14.32 10.63
CA LEU A 143 -11.03 13.73 9.74
C LEU A 143 -10.39 12.87 8.63
N MET A 144 -9.13 13.10 8.30
CA MET A 144 -8.43 12.35 7.26
C MET A 144 -8.20 10.90 7.68
N ARG A 145 -8.72 9.96 6.90
CA ARG A 145 -8.57 8.52 7.16
C ARG A 145 -7.15 8.02 6.91
N ASN A 146 -6.52 8.52 5.84
CA ASN A 146 -5.18 8.07 5.45
C ASN A 146 -4.10 8.77 6.28
N LYS A 147 -3.47 8.02 7.19
CA LYS A 147 -2.42 8.53 8.07
C LYS A 147 -1.25 9.19 7.30
N ARG A 148 -0.85 8.63 6.16
CA ARG A 148 0.28 9.15 5.37
C ARG A 148 -0.04 10.51 4.76
N TYR A 149 -1.27 10.71 4.28
CA TYR A 149 -1.71 12.01 3.79
C TYR A 149 -1.86 13.02 4.92
N ARG A 150 -2.37 12.57 6.06
CA ARG A 150 -2.41 13.38 7.29
C ARG A 150 -1.03 13.86 7.71
N ASP A 151 -0.05 12.95 7.76
CA ASP A 151 1.33 13.29 8.13
C ASP A 151 1.95 14.23 7.11
N LEU A 152 1.68 14.07 5.80
CA LEU A 152 2.14 14.97 4.74
C LEU A 152 1.60 16.39 4.93
N ILE A 153 0.29 16.54 5.13
CA ILE A 153 -0.34 17.83 5.38
C ILE A 153 0.17 18.45 6.68
N ARG A 154 0.33 17.64 7.74
CA ARG A 154 0.88 18.11 9.02
C ARG A 154 2.26 18.68 8.85
N TYR A 155 3.20 17.95 8.28
CA TYR A 155 4.57 18.42 8.10
C TYR A 155 4.63 19.69 7.26
N ARG A 156 3.85 19.73 6.17
CA ARG A 156 3.90 20.88 5.24
C ARG A 156 3.24 22.14 5.79
N TYR A 157 2.09 22.02 6.48
CA TYR A 157 1.23 23.17 6.83
C TYR A 157 1.13 23.46 8.32
N VAL A 158 1.36 22.50 9.20
CA VAL A 158 1.36 22.71 10.65
C VAL A 158 2.78 22.92 11.16
N GLU A 159 3.71 22.13 10.66
CA GLU A 159 5.13 22.21 11.05
C GLU A 159 5.96 23.08 10.09
N GLU A 160 5.32 23.66 9.07
CA GLU A 160 5.90 24.60 8.10
C GLU A 160 7.17 24.10 7.41
N LYS A 161 7.30 22.77 7.26
CA LYS A 161 8.44 22.17 6.56
C LYS A 161 8.38 22.49 5.09
N THR A 162 9.54 22.60 4.43
CA THR A 162 9.62 22.71 2.97
C THR A 162 9.10 21.45 2.29
N ASN A 163 8.86 21.51 0.98
CA ASN A 163 8.44 20.34 0.20
C ASN A 163 9.51 19.25 0.25
N GLU A 164 10.77 19.64 0.16
CA GLU A 164 11.94 18.78 0.21
C GLU A 164 12.08 18.09 1.57
N GLU A 165 12.03 18.86 2.67
CA GLU A 165 12.07 18.32 4.03
C GLU A 165 10.90 17.38 4.30
N THR A 166 9.69 17.73 3.83
CA THR A 166 8.51 16.88 4.00
C THR A 166 8.66 15.56 3.21
N ALA A 167 9.17 15.63 1.99
CA ALA A 167 9.43 14.44 1.18
C ALA A 167 10.47 13.54 1.84
N GLU A 168 11.54 14.12 2.38
CA GLU A 168 12.59 13.40 3.11
C GLU A 168 12.05 12.73 4.37
N LEU A 169 11.32 13.45 5.22
CA LEU A 169 10.70 12.91 6.44
C LEU A 169 9.75 11.74 6.16
N LEU A 170 9.04 11.78 5.02
CA LEU A 170 8.12 10.73 4.60
C LEU A 170 8.81 9.63 3.75
N GLY A 171 10.12 9.77 3.48
CA GLY A 171 10.90 8.82 2.69
C GLY A 171 10.40 8.67 1.25
N MET A 172 10.06 9.79 0.57
CA MET A 172 9.54 9.76 -0.80
C MET A 172 10.34 10.69 -1.73
N SER A 173 10.39 10.35 -3.03
CA SER A 173 10.94 11.23 -4.04
C SER A 173 10.06 12.47 -4.24
N MET A 174 10.63 13.57 -4.75
CA MET A 174 9.88 14.79 -5.02
C MET A 174 8.72 14.56 -6.00
N ASP A 175 8.90 13.75 -7.04
CA ASP A 175 7.81 13.40 -7.97
C ASP A 175 6.64 12.72 -7.26
N ASN A 176 6.95 11.78 -6.34
CA ASN A 176 5.94 11.10 -5.55
C ASN A 176 5.29 12.05 -4.54
N TYR A 177 6.09 12.93 -3.94
CA TYR A 177 5.61 13.97 -3.02
C TYR A 177 4.54 14.85 -3.71
N TYR A 178 4.81 15.43 -4.88
CA TYR A 178 3.85 16.29 -5.56
C TYR A 178 2.54 15.56 -5.92
N ASN A 179 2.65 14.31 -6.37
CA ASN A 179 1.46 13.50 -6.65
C ASN A 179 0.64 13.22 -5.38
N LYS A 180 1.30 12.84 -4.28
CA LYS A 180 0.63 12.55 -3.00
C LYS A 180 0.13 13.80 -2.30
N HIS A 181 0.85 14.91 -2.42
CA HIS A 181 0.43 16.20 -1.90
C HIS A 181 -0.87 16.68 -2.56
N LYS A 182 -0.99 16.53 -3.90
CA LYS A 182 -2.23 16.82 -4.62
C LYS A 182 -3.38 15.95 -4.08
N LEU A 183 -3.20 14.63 -4.00
CA LEU A 183 -4.21 13.70 -3.49
C LEU A 183 -4.58 13.96 -2.02
N ALA A 184 -3.60 14.35 -1.19
CA ALA A 184 -3.85 14.67 0.21
C ALA A 184 -4.71 15.93 0.39
N LYS A 185 -4.60 16.91 -0.53
CA LYS A 185 -5.46 18.11 -0.54
C LYS A 185 -6.89 17.83 -1.01
N GLU A 186 -7.11 16.75 -1.74
CA GLU A 186 -8.42 16.34 -2.26
C GLU A 186 -9.22 15.50 -1.25
N GLN A 187 -8.62 15.07 -0.12
CA GLN A 187 -9.29 14.33 0.96
C GLN A 187 -9.88 15.25 2.02
#